data_ce2106c9f26459159127ef0a3638c775
#
_entry.id   ce2106c9f26459159127ef0a3638c775
#
_cell.length_a   1.000
_cell.length_b   1.000
_cell.length_c   1.000
_cell.angle_alpha   90.00
_cell.angle_beta   90.00
_cell.angle_gamma   90.00
#
_symmetry.space_group_name_H-M   'P 1'
#
loop_
_entity.id
_entity.type
_entity.pdbx_description
1 polymer ?
#
loop_
_entity_poly.entity_id
_entity_poly.type
_entity_poly.pdbx_seq_one_letter_code
_entity_poly.pdbx_strand_id
1 'polypeptide(L)'
;MFESDDHADQQEELDSAHRAYIKETPIRPWNLIIPIGLFLLLTLFLSWWDGHSKAQGFLNAFIKSDMLGVMLTALLAAVIAAFALFMFQRFHAGELVTHFIKGGNELVNVIIMLSLIWAVTAVSEDLGFSKYVTSHLTSWIPHMFIAPSLFILGAVISYFIGSSWGTWGLLMPLGVTLAVQSHTSLLLAIGAVFASGTFGAFASPLSDNTVTTCTVLGIDVVKYARSKLVPALIAAGISVVLYGAFSFFR
;
A
#
# COMPACT_ATOMS: atom_id res chain seq x y z
N MET A 1 -5.75 -39.62 -5.45
CA MET A 1 -4.31 -39.73 -5.29
C MET A 1 -3.53 -39.56 -6.59
N PHE A 2 -4.13 -39.85 -7.76
CA PHE A 2 -3.49 -39.67 -9.10
C PHE A 2 -3.65 -38.25 -9.70
N GLU A 3 -4.63 -37.47 -9.25
CA GLU A 3 -4.91 -36.13 -9.79
C GLU A 3 -4.00 -35.02 -9.18
N SER A 4 -3.45 -35.27 -8.01
CA SER A 4 -2.55 -34.32 -7.33
C SER A 4 -1.11 -34.34 -7.89
N ASP A 5 -0.67 -35.45 -8.44
CA ASP A 5 0.68 -35.60 -9.00
C ASP A 5 0.76 -34.95 -10.40
N ASP A 6 -0.32 -35.09 -11.22
CA ASP A 6 -0.40 -34.48 -12.55
C ASP A 6 -0.40 -32.94 -12.50
N HIS A 7 -1.00 -32.32 -11.47
CA HIS A 7 -0.97 -30.88 -11.27
C HIS A 7 0.39 -30.38 -10.77
N ALA A 8 1.09 -31.18 -9.98
CA ALA A 8 2.43 -30.85 -9.49
C ALA A 8 3.45 -30.89 -10.64
N ASP A 9 3.39 -31.92 -11.47
CA ASP A 9 4.26 -32.09 -12.64
C ASP A 9 4.04 -30.99 -13.69
N GLN A 10 2.78 -30.63 -13.97
CA GLN A 10 2.45 -29.50 -14.87
C GLN A 10 2.92 -28.16 -14.34
N GLN A 11 2.88 -27.95 -13.02
CA GLN A 11 3.35 -26.72 -12.40
C GLN A 11 4.88 -26.63 -12.42
N GLU A 12 5.58 -27.75 -12.24
CA GLU A 12 7.03 -27.85 -12.31
C GLU A 12 7.54 -27.64 -13.75
N GLU A 13 6.81 -28.17 -14.75
CA GLU A 13 7.09 -27.97 -16.17
C GLU A 13 6.87 -26.52 -16.61
N LEU A 14 5.79 -25.88 -16.15
CA LEU A 14 5.52 -24.46 -16.37
C LEU A 14 6.58 -23.56 -15.70
N ASP A 15 6.99 -23.88 -14.49
CA ASP A 15 8.04 -23.13 -13.77
C ASP A 15 9.42 -23.31 -14.41
N SER A 16 9.72 -24.50 -14.94
CA SER A 16 10.97 -24.76 -15.65
C SER A 16 11.03 -24.04 -16.99
N ALA A 17 9.93 -24.03 -17.75
CA ALA A 17 9.79 -23.30 -18.99
C ALA A 17 9.88 -21.77 -18.74
N HIS A 18 9.26 -21.29 -17.68
CA HIS A 18 9.34 -19.88 -17.27
C HIS A 18 10.74 -19.46 -16.87
N ARG A 19 11.48 -20.31 -16.13
CA ARG A 19 12.89 -20.08 -15.77
C ARG A 19 13.81 -20.10 -16.99
N ALA A 20 13.56 -20.98 -17.97
CA ALA A 20 14.32 -21.03 -19.23
C ALA A 20 14.09 -19.75 -20.05
N TYR A 21 12.84 -19.29 -20.14
CA TYR A 21 12.48 -18.04 -20.84
C TYR A 21 13.13 -16.80 -20.21
N ILE A 22 13.15 -16.72 -18.86
CA ILE A 22 13.81 -15.61 -18.14
C ILE A 22 15.31 -15.62 -18.39
N LYS A 23 15.95 -16.80 -18.50
CA LYS A 23 17.40 -16.93 -18.70
C LYS A 23 17.85 -16.50 -20.10
N GLU A 24 16.98 -16.62 -21.09
CA GLU A 24 17.27 -16.23 -22.48
C GLU A 24 16.92 -14.77 -22.81
N THR A 25 16.14 -14.10 -21.95
CA THR A 25 15.70 -12.74 -22.22
C THR A 25 16.80 -11.74 -21.77
N PRO A 26 17.32 -10.89 -22.67
CA PRO A 26 18.34 -9.93 -22.28
C PRO A 26 17.79 -8.95 -21.24
N ILE A 27 18.47 -8.86 -20.10
CA ILE A 27 18.11 -7.93 -19.03
C ILE A 27 18.35 -6.51 -19.51
N ARG A 28 17.27 -5.76 -19.78
CA ARG A 28 17.32 -4.35 -20.16
C ARG A 28 16.74 -3.49 -19.04
N PRO A 29 17.56 -2.98 -18.11
CA PRO A 29 17.07 -2.21 -16.97
C PRO A 29 16.28 -0.96 -17.38
N TRP A 30 16.54 -0.43 -18.54
CA TRP A 30 15.82 0.71 -19.12
C TRP A 30 14.32 0.46 -19.33
N ASN A 31 13.92 -0.80 -19.55
CA ASN A 31 12.51 -1.19 -19.72
C ASN A 31 11.69 -0.98 -18.42
N LEU A 32 12.35 -0.97 -17.28
CA LEU A 32 11.73 -0.66 -15.98
C LEU A 32 11.93 0.81 -15.61
N ILE A 33 13.14 1.33 -15.79
CA ILE A 33 13.54 2.68 -15.36
C ILE A 33 12.77 3.76 -16.12
N ILE A 34 12.62 3.60 -17.46
CA ILE A 34 11.97 4.62 -18.29
C ILE A 34 10.48 4.80 -17.94
N PRO A 35 9.62 3.76 -17.90
CA PRO A 35 8.21 3.94 -17.56
C PRO A 35 8.01 4.47 -16.14
N ILE A 36 8.74 3.94 -15.17
CA ILE A 36 8.62 4.38 -13.76
C ILE A 36 9.14 5.81 -13.61
N GLY A 37 10.30 6.12 -14.18
CA GLY A 37 10.87 7.45 -14.15
C GLY A 37 9.97 8.49 -14.83
N LEU A 38 9.39 8.13 -15.97
CA LEU A 38 8.45 8.98 -16.68
C LEU A 38 7.18 9.23 -15.84
N PHE A 39 6.61 8.18 -15.23
CA PHE A 39 5.47 8.31 -14.33
C PHE A 39 5.75 9.28 -13.18
N LEU A 40 6.89 9.11 -12.49
CA LEU A 40 7.28 9.97 -11.38
C LEU A 40 7.49 11.42 -11.81
N LEU A 41 8.23 11.63 -12.90
CA LEU A 41 8.50 12.98 -13.43
C LEU A 41 7.21 13.67 -13.89
N LEU A 42 6.34 12.94 -14.61
CA LEU A 42 5.05 13.47 -15.04
C LEU A 42 4.14 13.79 -13.84
N THR A 43 4.11 12.94 -12.83
CA THR A 43 3.31 13.20 -11.62
C THR A 43 3.79 14.47 -10.93
N LEU A 44 5.08 14.66 -10.75
CA LEU A 44 5.64 15.89 -10.16
C LEU A 44 5.37 17.11 -11.04
N PHE A 45 5.65 17.02 -12.33
CA PHE A 45 5.43 18.12 -13.24
C PHE A 45 3.96 18.53 -13.35
N LEU A 46 3.07 17.58 -13.57
CA LEU A 46 1.64 17.84 -13.70
C LEU A 46 1.00 18.31 -12.39
N SER A 47 1.46 17.83 -11.23
CA SER A 47 1.01 18.35 -9.93
C SER A 47 1.37 19.82 -9.77
N TRP A 48 2.60 20.18 -10.11
CA TRP A 48 3.01 21.57 -10.07
C TRP A 48 2.22 22.41 -11.10
N TRP A 49 2.05 21.90 -12.32
CA TRP A 49 1.33 22.60 -13.39
C TRP A 49 -0.14 22.84 -13.06
N ASP A 50 -0.84 21.82 -12.57
CA ASP A 50 -2.25 21.94 -12.17
C ASP A 50 -2.43 22.91 -10.98
N GLY A 51 -1.56 22.82 -10.00
CA GLY A 51 -1.65 23.66 -8.81
C GLY A 51 -1.12 25.07 -8.97
N HIS A 52 -0.23 25.32 -9.93
CA HIS A 52 0.34 26.65 -10.20
C HIS A 52 -0.74 27.70 -10.53
N SER A 53 -1.77 27.30 -11.24
CA SER A 53 -2.91 28.17 -11.56
C SER A 53 -3.83 28.45 -10.36
N LYS A 54 -3.76 27.62 -9.30
CA LYS A 54 -4.66 27.64 -8.14
C LYS A 54 -4.03 28.24 -6.88
N ALA A 55 -2.70 28.37 -6.84
CA ALA A 55 -1.98 28.89 -5.67
C ALA A 55 -0.66 29.57 -6.01
N GLN A 56 -0.28 30.58 -5.23
CA GLN A 56 1.03 31.21 -5.33
C GLN A 56 2.05 30.44 -4.48
N GLY A 57 3.21 30.18 -5.07
CA GLY A 57 4.33 29.49 -4.41
C GLY A 57 4.44 28.00 -4.77
N PHE A 58 5.69 27.54 -4.83
CA PHE A 58 6.01 26.18 -5.33
C PHE A 58 5.34 25.06 -4.52
N LEU A 59 5.47 25.09 -3.19
CA LEU A 59 4.88 24.06 -2.32
C LEU A 59 3.35 24.12 -2.28
N ASN A 60 2.77 25.33 -2.31
CA ASN A 60 1.32 25.50 -2.30
C ASN A 60 0.67 24.97 -3.58
N ALA A 61 1.38 25.01 -4.71
CA ALA A 61 0.90 24.41 -5.95
C ALA A 61 0.67 22.91 -5.78
N PHE A 62 1.59 22.17 -5.18
CA PHE A 62 1.40 20.73 -4.93
C PHE A 62 0.21 20.42 -4.00
N ILE A 63 0.03 21.25 -2.95
CA ILE A 63 -1.08 21.07 -1.99
C ILE A 63 -2.44 21.32 -2.63
N LYS A 64 -2.52 22.24 -3.60
CA LYS A 64 -3.76 22.63 -4.27
C LYS A 64 -4.05 21.88 -5.57
N SER A 65 -3.13 21.01 -6.00
CA SER A 65 -3.32 20.19 -7.20
C SER A 65 -4.39 19.12 -6.99
N ASP A 66 -5.11 18.78 -8.05
CA ASP A 66 -5.94 17.58 -8.09
C ASP A 66 -5.05 16.34 -8.26
N MET A 67 -4.56 15.84 -7.12
CA MET A 67 -3.61 14.73 -7.09
C MET A 67 -4.14 13.47 -7.79
N LEU A 68 -5.46 13.17 -7.68
CA LEU A 68 -6.05 11.99 -8.32
C LEU A 68 -6.06 12.10 -9.83
N GLY A 69 -6.53 13.22 -10.36
CA GLY A 69 -6.55 13.49 -11.81
C GLY A 69 -5.15 13.53 -12.40
N VAL A 70 -4.20 14.15 -11.69
CA VAL A 70 -2.78 14.20 -12.08
C VAL A 70 -2.16 12.80 -12.13
N MET A 71 -2.32 12.00 -11.08
CA MET A 71 -1.77 10.64 -11.04
C MET A 71 -2.35 9.75 -12.14
N LEU A 72 -3.66 9.84 -12.39
CA LEU A 72 -4.30 9.09 -13.46
C LEU A 72 -3.75 9.49 -14.84
N THR A 73 -3.62 10.78 -15.09
CA THR A 73 -3.08 11.29 -16.35
C THR A 73 -1.63 10.89 -16.55
N ALA A 74 -0.80 11.01 -15.50
CA ALA A 74 0.59 10.59 -15.52
C ALA A 74 0.74 9.08 -15.75
N LEU A 75 -0.10 8.27 -15.11
CA LEU A 75 -0.12 6.82 -15.29
C LEU A 75 -0.49 6.43 -16.72
N LEU A 76 -1.56 7.01 -17.27
CA LEU A 76 -1.97 6.76 -18.65
C LEU A 76 -0.86 7.13 -19.65
N ALA A 77 -0.25 8.29 -19.48
CA ALA A 77 0.86 8.70 -20.33
C ALA A 77 2.07 7.76 -20.22
N ALA A 78 2.42 7.32 -19.00
CA ALA A 78 3.50 6.37 -18.78
C ALA A 78 3.21 5.00 -19.39
N VAL A 79 1.98 4.50 -19.30
CA VAL A 79 1.55 3.24 -19.92
C VAL A 79 1.63 3.33 -21.44
N ILE A 80 1.14 4.42 -22.05
CA ILE A 80 1.22 4.63 -23.50
C ILE A 80 2.69 4.69 -23.95
N ALA A 81 3.54 5.41 -23.22
CA ALA A 81 4.97 5.50 -23.51
C ALA A 81 5.68 4.14 -23.37
N ALA A 82 5.30 3.33 -22.35
CA ALA A 82 5.83 1.98 -22.19
C ALA A 82 5.43 1.08 -23.35
N PHE A 83 4.16 1.10 -23.77
CA PHE A 83 3.71 0.36 -24.94
C PHE A 83 4.47 0.76 -26.19
N ALA A 84 4.64 2.07 -26.45
CA ALA A 84 5.41 2.56 -27.57
C ALA A 84 6.88 2.08 -27.51
N LEU A 85 7.52 2.20 -26.34
CA LEU A 85 8.90 1.75 -26.12
C LEU A 85 9.06 0.26 -26.44
N PHE A 86 8.16 -0.59 -25.97
CA PHE A 86 8.22 -2.03 -26.17
C PHE A 86 7.91 -2.40 -27.62
N MET A 87 6.99 -1.72 -28.29
CA MET A 87 6.75 -1.90 -29.72
C MET A 87 7.99 -1.54 -30.57
N PHE A 88 8.68 -0.46 -30.24
CA PHE A 88 9.96 -0.11 -30.89
C PHE A 88 11.04 -1.18 -30.69
N GLN A 89 10.99 -1.90 -29.55
CA GLN A 89 11.89 -3.02 -29.27
C GLN A 89 11.43 -4.34 -29.92
N ARG A 90 10.39 -4.30 -30.77
CA ARG A 90 9.81 -5.44 -31.48
C ARG A 90 9.17 -6.53 -30.60
N PHE A 91 8.70 -6.16 -29.41
CA PHE A 91 7.82 -7.05 -28.63
C PHE A 91 6.48 -7.18 -29.34
N HIS A 92 5.90 -8.38 -29.30
CA HIS A 92 4.58 -8.62 -29.89
C HIS A 92 3.48 -7.95 -29.07
N ALA A 93 2.59 -7.21 -29.73
CA ALA A 93 1.50 -6.50 -29.03
C ALA A 93 0.63 -7.45 -28.17
N GLY A 94 0.42 -8.70 -28.63
CA GLY A 94 -0.31 -9.72 -27.86
C GLY A 94 0.34 -10.06 -26.51
N GLU A 95 1.67 -10.14 -26.45
CA GLU A 95 2.41 -10.38 -25.21
C GLU A 95 2.28 -9.19 -24.26
N LEU A 96 2.39 -7.97 -24.76
CA LEU A 96 2.22 -6.77 -23.97
C LEU A 96 0.84 -6.67 -23.33
N VAL A 97 -0.21 -6.95 -24.11
CA VAL A 97 -1.59 -6.99 -23.63
C VAL A 97 -1.77 -8.08 -22.58
N THR A 98 -1.20 -9.26 -22.81
CA THR A 98 -1.28 -10.38 -21.85
C THR A 98 -0.62 -10.02 -20.52
N HIS A 99 0.57 -9.41 -20.54
CA HIS A 99 1.24 -8.96 -19.32
C HIS A 99 0.50 -7.81 -18.62
N PHE A 100 -0.10 -6.89 -19.38
CA PHE A 100 -0.93 -5.84 -18.84
C PHE A 100 -2.15 -6.39 -18.11
N ILE A 101 -2.85 -7.35 -18.73
CA ILE A 101 -4.02 -8.03 -18.12
C ILE A 101 -3.61 -8.82 -16.88
N LYS A 102 -2.48 -9.53 -16.91
CA LYS A 102 -1.96 -10.26 -15.74
C LYS A 102 -1.71 -9.32 -14.57
N GLY A 103 -1.02 -8.19 -14.81
CA GLY A 103 -0.80 -7.17 -13.78
C GLY A 103 -2.10 -6.57 -13.25
N GLY A 104 -3.09 -6.33 -14.11
CA GLY A 104 -4.42 -5.88 -13.71
C GLY A 104 -5.14 -6.91 -12.81
N ASN A 105 -5.03 -8.19 -13.13
CA ASN A 105 -5.65 -9.26 -12.33
C ASN A 105 -5.08 -9.36 -10.91
N GLU A 106 -3.81 -9.06 -10.70
CA GLU A 106 -3.22 -8.99 -9.35
C GLU A 106 -3.87 -7.90 -8.49
N LEU A 107 -4.32 -6.80 -9.10
CA LEU A 107 -4.99 -5.71 -8.40
C LEU A 107 -6.47 -6.01 -8.06
N VAL A 108 -7.11 -6.97 -8.73
CA VAL A 108 -8.53 -7.28 -8.53
C VAL A 108 -8.83 -7.63 -7.07
N ASN A 109 -7.98 -8.41 -6.43
CA ASN A 109 -8.14 -8.76 -5.02
C ASN A 109 -8.11 -7.53 -4.10
N VAL A 110 -7.23 -6.57 -4.38
CA VAL A 110 -7.14 -5.31 -3.62
C VAL A 110 -8.40 -4.48 -3.84
N ILE A 111 -8.90 -4.39 -5.06
CA ILE A 111 -10.12 -3.65 -5.42
C ILE A 111 -11.35 -4.25 -4.71
N ILE A 112 -11.50 -5.57 -4.75
CA ILE A 112 -12.60 -6.27 -4.06
C ILE A 112 -12.52 -6.03 -2.56
N MET A 113 -11.33 -6.19 -1.96
CA MET A 113 -11.12 -5.97 -0.54
C MET A 113 -11.48 -4.53 -0.12
N LEU A 114 -11.00 -3.52 -0.85
CA LEU A 114 -11.33 -2.12 -0.56
C LEU A 114 -12.82 -1.84 -0.73
N SER A 115 -13.47 -2.40 -1.76
CA SER A 115 -14.92 -2.25 -1.97
C SER A 115 -15.73 -2.82 -0.80
N LEU A 116 -15.35 -4.00 -0.30
CA LEU A 116 -15.98 -4.60 0.87
C LEU A 116 -15.75 -3.79 2.15
N ILE A 117 -14.54 -3.25 2.34
CA ILE A 117 -14.22 -2.39 3.49
C ILE A 117 -15.08 -1.11 3.44
N TRP A 118 -15.23 -0.49 2.29
CA TRP A 118 -16.07 0.70 2.13
C TRP A 118 -17.54 0.38 2.41
N ALA A 119 -18.04 -0.77 1.95
CA ALA A 119 -19.39 -1.21 2.27
C ALA A 119 -19.59 -1.41 3.77
N VAL A 120 -18.65 -2.08 4.46
CA VAL A 120 -18.68 -2.26 5.93
C VAL A 120 -18.61 -0.92 6.64
N THR A 121 -17.79 0.01 6.18
CA THR A 121 -17.68 1.36 6.76
C THR A 121 -19.01 2.10 6.65
N ALA A 122 -19.64 2.08 5.47
CA ALA A 122 -20.94 2.74 5.27
C ALA A 122 -22.02 2.16 6.20
N VAL A 123 -22.12 0.83 6.28
CA VAL A 123 -23.07 0.17 7.20
C VAL A 123 -22.77 0.49 8.66
N SER A 124 -21.50 0.56 9.05
CA SER A 124 -21.09 0.90 10.42
C SER A 124 -21.49 2.34 10.79
N GLU A 125 -21.37 3.29 9.87
CA GLU A 125 -21.83 4.67 10.08
C GLU A 125 -23.35 4.73 10.21
N ASP A 126 -24.11 4.01 9.38
CA ASP A 126 -25.56 3.92 9.46
C ASP A 126 -26.02 3.31 10.80
N LEU A 127 -25.27 2.38 11.35
CA LEU A 127 -25.49 1.79 12.67
C LEU A 127 -25.10 2.71 13.84
N GLY A 128 -24.53 3.87 13.56
CA GLY A 128 -24.15 4.87 14.56
C GLY A 128 -22.80 4.60 15.23
N PHE A 129 -21.88 3.94 14.53
CA PHE A 129 -20.54 3.64 15.01
C PHE A 129 -19.80 4.89 15.52
N SER A 130 -19.83 5.99 14.76
CA SER A 130 -19.23 7.26 15.16
C SER A 130 -19.79 7.79 16.48
N LYS A 131 -21.11 7.68 16.70
CA LYS A 131 -21.76 8.07 17.96
C LYS A 131 -21.33 7.20 19.12
N TYR A 132 -21.25 5.89 18.91
CA TYR A 132 -20.81 4.94 19.92
C TYR A 132 -19.35 5.21 20.34
N VAL A 133 -18.46 5.40 19.38
CA VAL A 133 -17.05 5.74 19.61
C VAL A 133 -16.93 7.03 20.41
N THR A 134 -17.68 8.06 20.02
CA THR A 134 -17.68 9.36 20.71
C THR A 134 -18.11 9.22 22.17
N SER A 135 -19.22 8.52 22.43
CA SER A 135 -19.78 8.44 23.77
C SER A 135 -18.98 7.57 24.74
N HIS A 136 -18.24 6.58 24.23
CA HIS A 136 -17.57 5.59 25.08
C HIS A 136 -16.05 5.69 25.07
N LEU A 137 -15.43 5.86 23.90
CA LEU A 137 -13.97 5.81 23.79
C LEU A 137 -13.30 7.15 24.09
N THR A 138 -13.91 8.28 23.73
CA THR A 138 -13.29 9.60 23.98
C THR A 138 -13.24 9.96 25.47
N SER A 139 -14.12 9.39 26.28
CA SER A 139 -14.09 9.58 27.73
C SER A 139 -13.03 8.73 28.45
N TRP A 140 -12.58 7.63 27.84
CA TRP A 140 -11.66 6.68 28.45
C TRP A 140 -10.21 6.90 28.02
N ILE A 141 -9.97 7.41 26.80
CA ILE A 141 -8.63 7.61 26.25
C ILE A 141 -8.27 9.10 26.33
N PRO A 142 -7.32 9.51 27.17
CA PRO A 142 -6.80 10.87 27.15
C PRO A 142 -6.33 11.25 25.74
N HIS A 143 -6.53 12.50 25.35
CA HIS A 143 -6.23 13.01 23.99
C HIS A 143 -4.83 12.67 23.50
N MET A 144 -3.84 12.72 24.41
CA MET A 144 -2.44 12.41 24.10
C MET A 144 -2.18 10.96 23.71
N PHE A 145 -3.05 10.02 24.08
CA PHE A 145 -2.88 8.61 23.79
C PHE A 145 -3.63 8.13 22.54
N ILE A 146 -4.40 8.98 21.87
CA ILE A 146 -5.19 8.58 20.71
C ILE A 146 -4.29 8.11 19.55
N ALA A 147 -3.31 8.90 19.14
CA ALA A 147 -2.41 8.51 18.06
C ALA A 147 -1.51 7.31 18.42
N PRO A 148 -0.89 7.24 19.61
CA PRO A 148 -0.19 6.03 20.04
C PRO A 148 -1.07 4.78 20.07
N SER A 149 -2.31 4.88 20.57
CA SER A 149 -3.24 3.75 20.64
C SER A 149 -3.67 3.27 19.26
N LEU A 150 -3.96 4.19 18.35
CA LEU A 150 -4.25 3.88 16.93
C LEU A 150 -3.08 3.17 16.27
N PHE A 151 -1.86 3.63 16.53
CA PHE A 151 -0.67 2.98 15.99
C PHE A 151 -0.51 1.56 16.54
N ILE A 152 -0.61 1.35 17.85
CA ILE A 152 -0.47 0.03 18.46
C ILE A 152 -1.54 -0.94 17.95
N LEU A 153 -2.81 -0.51 17.99
CA LEU A 153 -3.93 -1.31 17.50
C LEU A 153 -3.74 -1.68 16.02
N GLY A 154 -3.39 -0.70 15.20
CA GLY A 154 -3.16 -0.90 13.79
C GLY A 154 -1.96 -1.79 13.50
N ALA A 155 -0.88 -1.67 14.26
CA ALA A 155 0.30 -2.53 14.11
C ALA A 155 -0.01 -4.00 14.42
N VAL A 156 -0.81 -4.26 15.47
CA VAL A 156 -1.28 -5.61 15.80
C VAL A 156 -2.16 -6.16 14.67
N ILE A 157 -3.17 -5.41 14.26
CA ILE A 157 -4.07 -5.81 13.17
C ILE A 157 -3.29 -6.06 11.88
N SER A 158 -2.41 -5.15 11.49
CA SER A 158 -1.59 -5.24 10.29
C SER A 158 -0.65 -6.46 10.30
N TYR A 159 -0.09 -6.78 11.45
CA TYR A 159 0.76 -7.96 11.61
C TYR A 159 0.00 -9.26 11.35
N PHE A 160 -1.23 -9.39 11.88
CA PHE A 160 -2.06 -10.59 11.69
C PHE A 160 -2.68 -10.68 10.29
N ILE A 161 -3.06 -9.56 9.69
CA ILE A 161 -3.61 -9.54 8.32
C ILE A 161 -2.49 -9.67 7.28
N GLY A 162 -1.29 -9.16 7.55
CA GLY A 162 -0.18 -9.09 6.59
C GLY A 162 -0.34 -8.02 5.51
N SER A 163 -1.37 -7.15 5.61
CA SER A 163 -1.72 -6.17 4.58
C SER A 163 -1.84 -4.76 5.15
N SER A 164 -1.12 -3.83 4.53
CA SER A 164 -1.29 -2.39 4.81
C SER A 164 -2.67 -1.90 4.39
N TRP A 165 -3.13 -2.31 3.21
CA TRP A 165 -4.39 -1.85 2.63
C TRP A 165 -5.59 -2.22 3.50
N GLY A 166 -5.62 -3.48 3.98
CA GLY A 166 -6.67 -3.94 4.90
C GLY A 166 -6.69 -3.14 6.20
N THR A 167 -5.52 -2.88 6.75
CA THR A 167 -5.38 -2.10 7.99
C THR A 167 -5.81 -0.65 7.80
N TRP A 168 -5.37 -0.01 6.73
CA TRP A 168 -5.75 1.37 6.42
C TRP A 168 -7.24 1.50 6.17
N GLY A 169 -7.82 0.61 5.38
CA GLY A 169 -9.25 0.61 5.12
C GLY A 169 -10.09 0.44 6.37
N LEU A 170 -9.68 -0.45 7.28
CA LEU A 170 -10.39 -0.71 8.53
C LEU A 170 -10.25 0.42 9.55
N LEU A 171 -9.03 0.95 9.74
CA LEU A 171 -8.74 1.88 10.84
C LEU A 171 -8.82 3.34 10.45
N MET A 172 -8.80 3.69 9.17
CA MET A 172 -8.85 5.10 8.77
C MET A 172 -10.14 5.79 9.19
N PRO A 173 -11.34 5.20 8.99
CA PRO A 173 -12.59 5.79 9.48
C PRO A 173 -12.57 5.98 11.00
N LEU A 174 -12.11 4.97 11.76
CA LEU A 174 -11.98 5.04 13.21
C LEU A 174 -11.01 6.16 13.64
N GLY A 175 -9.84 6.23 13.01
CA GLY A 175 -8.82 7.23 13.33
C GLY A 175 -9.29 8.65 13.08
N VAL A 176 -9.96 8.87 11.95
CA VAL A 176 -10.55 10.18 11.61
C VAL A 176 -11.64 10.55 12.60
N THR A 177 -12.55 9.64 12.89
CA THR A 177 -13.65 9.87 13.86
C THR A 177 -13.12 10.21 15.25
N LEU A 178 -12.16 9.44 15.77
CA LEU A 178 -11.55 9.70 17.07
C LEU A 178 -10.84 11.05 17.10
N ALA A 179 -10.06 11.39 16.06
CA ALA A 179 -9.33 12.64 16.01
C ALA A 179 -10.25 13.86 15.98
N VAL A 180 -11.31 13.82 15.17
CA VAL A 180 -12.28 14.91 15.05
C VAL A 180 -13.07 15.08 16.35
N GLN A 181 -13.56 14.01 16.94
CA GLN A 181 -14.39 14.05 18.12
C GLN A 181 -13.60 14.44 19.40
N SER A 182 -12.34 14.05 19.47
CA SER A 182 -11.46 14.38 20.59
C SER A 182 -10.71 15.69 20.43
N HIS A 183 -10.98 16.45 19.35
CA HIS A 183 -10.25 17.68 19.02
C HIS A 183 -8.74 17.52 18.98
N THR A 184 -8.26 16.32 18.58
CA THR A 184 -6.84 16.03 18.44
C THR A 184 -6.36 16.26 17.00
N SER A 185 -5.05 16.19 16.79
CA SER A 185 -4.49 16.39 15.47
C SER A 185 -4.90 15.27 14.51
N LEU A 186 -5.73 15.62 13.52
CA LEU A 186 -6.12 14.72 12.44
C LEU A 186 -4.90 14.16 11.69
N LEU A 187 -3.88 14.99 11.48
CA LEU A 187 -2.64 14.58 10.80
C LEU A 187 -1.89 13.50 11.58
N LEU A 188 -1.81 13.61 12.90
CA LEU A 188 -1.17 12.60 13.75
C LEU A 188 -1.94 11.28 13.76
N ALA A 189 -3.28 11.34 13.82
CA ALA A 189 -4.11 10.15 13.79
C ALA A 189 -4.01 9.41 12.45
N ILE A 190 -4.11 10.13 11.34
CA ILE A 190 -3.93 9.58 10.00
C ILE A 190 -2.52 9.00 9.85
N GLY A 191 -1.49 9.74 10.27
CA GLY A 191 -0.10 9.28 10.24
C GLY A 191 0.12 8.01 11.05
N ALA A 192 -0.51 7.90 12.24
CA ALA A 192 -0.44 6.70 13.08
C ALA A 192 -1.07 5.48 12.40
N VAL A 193 -2.22 5.64 11.75
CA VAL A 193 -2.88 4.57 10.98
C VAL A 193 -2.01 4.15 9.79
N PHE A 194 -1.45 5.08 9.02
CA PHE A 194 -0.57 4.75 7.91
C PHE A 194 0.69 4.01 8.37
N ALA A 195 1.36 4.52 9.41
CA ALA A 195 2.56 3.91 9.94
C ALA A 195 2.30 2.51 10.51
N SER A 196 1.14 2.29 11.14
CA SER A 196 0.76 0.98 11.66
C SER A 196 0.56 -0.07 10.57
N GLY A 197 -0.03 0.31 9.43
CA GLY A 197 -0.18 -0.56 8.27
C GLY A 197 1.18 -0.98 7.68
N THR A 198 2.13 -0.04 7.60
CA THR A 198 3.48 -0.34 7.09
C THR A 198 4.26 -1.28 8.02
N PHE A 199 4.02 -1.24 9.33
CA PHE A 199 4.62 -2.18 10.28
C PHE A 199 4.28 -3.63 9.91
N GLY A 200 3.02 -3.96 9.69
CA GLY A 200 2.61 -5.32 9.32
C GLY A 200 3.09 -5.74 7.93
N ALA A 201 3.02 -4.85 6.94
CA ALA A 201 3.56 -5.12 5.61
C ALA A 201 5.06 -5.44 5.63
N PHE A 202 5.80 -4.90 6.59
CA PHE A 202 7.23 -5.19 6.76
C PHE A 202 7.47 -6.43 7.63
N ALA A 203 6.83 -6.52 8.80
CA ALA A 203 7.16 -7.50 9.85
C ALA A 203 6.41 -8.83 9.73
N SER A 204 5.21 -8.83 9.11
CA SER A 204 4.37 -10.02 9.05
C SER A 204 4.93 -11.11 8.16
N PRO A 205 4.88 -12.39 8.60
CA PRO A 205 5.14 -13.51 7.71
C PRO A 205 4.08 -13.70 6.63
N LEU A 206 2.88 -13.15 6.82
CA LEU A 206 1.75 -13.23 5.88
C LEU A 206 1.77 -12.13 4.83
N SER A 207 2.69 -11.16 4.92
CA SER A 207 2.73 -10.05 3.98
C SER A 207 3.24 -10.48 2.62
N ASP A 208 2.61 -9.96 1.56
CA ASP A 208 3.00 -10.20 0.17
C ASP A 208 4.48 -9.88 -0.07
N ASN A 209 4.99 -8.80 0.54
CA ASN A 209 6.40 -8.43 0.45
C ASN A 209 7.33 -9.50 1.03
N THR A 210 6.94 -10.10 2.16
CA THR A 210 7.73 -11.16 2.81
C THR A 210 7.70 -12.43 1.99
N VAL A 211 6.49 -12.85 1.58
CA VAL A 211 6.27 -14.07 0.78
C VAL A 211 7.01 -13.97 -0.56
N THR A 212 6.80 -12.89 -1.30
CA THR A 212 7.46 -12.67 -2.60
C THR A 212 8.98 -12.67 -2.48
N THR A 213 9.53 -11.95 -1.48
CA THR A 213 10.98 -11.92 -1.25
C THR A 213 11.53 -13.31 -0.97
N CYS A 214 10.84 -14.08 -0.11
CA CYS A 214 11.25 -15.42 0.25
C CYS A 214 11.17 -16.40 -0.93
N THR A 215 10.14 -16.29 -1.75
CA THR A 215 9.97 -17.10 -2.96
C THR A 215 11.10 -16.83 -3.96
N VAL A 216 11.43 -15.56 -4.20
CA VAL A 216 12.52 -15.17 -5.13
C VAL A 216 13.88 -15.61 -4.63
N LEU A 217 14.13 -15.51 -3.33
CA LEU A 217 15.43 -15.84 -2.73
C LEU A 217 15.57 -17.32 -2.31
N GLY A 218 14.50 -18.12 -2.37
CA GLY A 218 14.49 -19.50 -1.93
C GLY A 218 14.74 -19.68 -0.43
N ILE A 219 14.27 -18.77 0.42
CA ILE A 219 14.47 -18.79 1.87
C ILE A 219 13.15 -19.02 2.62
N ASP A 220 13.26 -19.57 3.83
CA ASP A 220 12.10 -19.83 4.68
C ASP A 220 11.41 -18.53 5.15
N VAL A 221 10.09 -18.45 4.92
CA VAL A 221 9.26 -17.27 5.21
C VAL A 221 9.27 -16.93 6.69
N VAL A 222 9.10 -17.92 7.57
CA VAL A 222 9.00 -17.71 9.01
C VAL A 222 10.35 -17.26 9.58
N LYS A 223 11.43 -17.86 9.11
CA LYS A 223 12.79 -17.50 9.54
C LYS A 223 13.14 -16.08 9.12
N TYR A 224 12.76 -15.69 7.89
CA TYR A 224 12.97 -14.34 7.40
C TYR A 224 12.12 -13.31 8.14
N ALA A 225 10.81 -13.58 8.35
CA ALA A 225 9.94 -12.70 9.11
C ALA A 225 10.44 -12.50 10.56
N ARG A 226 10.90 -13.59 11.21
CA ARG A 226 11.46 -13.51 12.56
C ARG A 226 12.71 -12.64 12.63
N SER A 227 13.58 -12.65 11.61
CA SER A 227 14.76 -11.78 11.57
C SER A 227 14.41 -10.29 11.46
N LYS A 228 13.29 -9.96 10.80
CA LYS A 228 12.79 -8.58 10.67
C LYS A 228 11.99 -8.10 11.88
N LEU A 229 11.46 -9.01 12.68
CA LEU A 229 10.55 -8.66 13.78
C LEU A 229 11.23 -7.80 14.85
N VAL A 230 12.45 -8.11 15.22
CA VAL A 230 13.18 -7.37 16.26
C VAL A 230 13.40 -5.90 15.86
N PRO A 231 14.02 -5.58 14.70
CA PRO A 231 14.16 -4.20 14.28
C PRO A 231 12.81 -3.49 14.07
N ALA A 232 11.79 -4.20 13.60
CA ALA A 232 10.44 -3.65 13.46
C ALA A 232 9.83 -3.26 14.80
N LEU A 233 9.96 -4.10 15.84
CA LEU A 233 9.47 -3.80 17.18
C LEU A 233 10.21 -2.62 17.82
N ILE A 234 11.51 -2.49 17.61
CA ILE A 234 12.28 -1.32 18.07
C ILE A 234 11.75 -0.05 17.39
N ALA A 235 11.59 -0.07 16.08
CA ALA A 235 11.05 1.06 15.33
C ALA A 235 9.62 1.40 15.77
N ALA A 236 8.78 0.39 15.99
CA ALA A 236 7.42 0.57 16.51
C ALA A 236 7.42 1.22 17.90
N GLY A 237 8.27 0.76 18.82
CA GLY A 237 8.43 1.36 20.15
C GLY A 237 8.83 2.83 20.07
N ILE A 238 9.79 3.16 19.22
CA ILE A 238 10.20 4.56 18.99
C ILE A 238 9.01 5.37 18.42
N SER A 239 8.28 4.81 17.47
CA SER A 239 7.11 5.47 16.87
C SER A 239 6.02 5.77 17.92
N VAL A 240 5.72 4.83 18.82
CA VAL A 240 4.76 5.05 19.92
C VAL A 240 5.19 6.21 20.80
N VAL A 241 6.46 6.27 21.18
CA VAL A 241 7.01 7.36 22.00
C VAL A 241 6.91 8.69 21.25
N LEU A 242 7.27 8.73 19.97
CA LEU A 242 7.18 9.93 19.15
C LEU A 242 5.74 10.43 19.02
N TYR A 243 4.77 9.53 18.71
CA TYR A 243 3.35 9.89 18.65
C TYR A 243 2.85 10.43 20.00
N GLY A 244 3.26 9.83 21.12
CA GLY A 244 2.96 10.34 22.46
C GLY A 244 3.54 11.73 22.70
N ALA A 245 4.81 11.93 22.40
CA ALA A 245 5.49 13.22 22.56
C ALA A 245 4.84 14.31 21.68
N PHE A 246 4.61 14.05 20.39
CA PHE A 246 3.95 15.02 19.52
C PHE A 246 2.50 15.31 19.92
N SER A 247 1.80 14.36 20.50
CA SER A 247 0.46 14.59 21.03
C SER A 247 0.46 15.42 22.31
N PHE A 248 1.54 15.37 23.10
CA PHE A 248 1.67 16.13 24.33
C PHE A 248 2.03 17.62 24.09
N PHE A 249 2.88 17.89 23.09
CA PHE A 249 3.36 19.25 22.80
C PHE A 249 2.42 20.11 21.94
N ARG A 250 1.28 19.60 21.56
CA ARG A 250 0.31 20.28 20.69
C ARG A 250 -1.07 20.40 21.34
#